data_651f9ccc1519b530a8cfe6261cbff967
#
_entry.id   651f9ccc1519b530a8cfe6261cbff967
#
_cell.length_a   1.000
_cell.length_b   1.000
_cell.length_c   1.000
_cell.angle_alpha   90.00
_cell.angle_beta   90.00
_cell.angle_gamma   90.00
#
_symmetry.space_group_name_H-M   'P 1'
#
loop_
_entity.id
_entity.type
_entity.pdbx_description
1 polymer ?
#
loop_
_entity_poly.entity_id
_entity_poly.type
_entity_poly.pdbx_seq_one_letter_code
_entity_poly.pdbx_strand_id
1 'polypeptide(L)'
;MCKRKYLPTLAELVDRLSIAQLKEVFITEHKEEYAQEISDIVHDIDLILNDENVRLSGKDVRAIVVLSQMNLHIWHNESEARKGNNAGENL
;
A
#
# COMPACT_ATOMS: atom_id res chain seq x y z
N MET A 1 25.43 7.35 1.17
CA MET A 1 24.89 8.22 1.25
C MET A 1 23.68 8.44 0.58
N CYS A 2 22.83 8.93 1.02
CA CYS A 2 21.54 9.01 0.49
C CYS A 2 21.37 10.11 -0.52
N LYS A 3 21.02 9.74 -1.70
CA LYS A 3 20.77 10.71 -2.74
C LYS A 3 19.31 10.79 -3.07
N ARG A 4 18.47 10.24 -2.20
CA ARG A 4 17.06 10.08 -2.49
C ARG A 4 16.22 11.14 -1.80
N LYS A 5 16.58 12.40 -1.94
CA LYS A 5 15.85 13.47 -1.26
C LYS A 5 14.38 13.55 -1.65
N TYR A 6 14.10 13.32 -2.92
CA TYR A 6 12.75 13.49 -3.42
C TYR A 6 12.09 12.19 -3.82
N LEU A 7 12.79 11.08 -3.65
CA LEU A 7 12.23 9.77 -3.95
C LEU A 7 11.44 9.24 -2.76
N PRO A 8 10.45 8.41 -2.99
CA PRO A 8 9.68 7.85 -1.89
C PRO A 8 10.56 7.12 -0.89
N THR A 9 10.22 7.21 0.38
CA THR A 9 10.90 6.47 1.42
C THR A 9 10.40 5.03 1.41
N LEU A 10 11.12 4.16 2.13
CA LEU A 10 10.68 2.79 2.29
C LEU A 10 9.26 2.74 2.87
N ALA A 11 8.99 3.58 3.87
CA ALA A 11 7.67 3.60 4.50
C ALA A 11 6.58 3.97 3.49
N GLU A 12 6.86 4.95 2.62
CA GLU A 12 5.90 5.34 1.59
C GLU A 12 5.65 4.22 0.59
N LEU A 13 6.70 3.49 0.21
CA LEU A 13 6.57 2.38 -0.73
C LEU A 13 5.78 1.24 -0.11
N VAL A 14 6.00 0.96 1.18
CA VAL A 14 5.24 -0.07 1.88
C VAL A 14 3.76 0.32 1.92
N ASP A 15 3.48 1.59 2.18
CA ASP A 15 2.11 2.09 2.19
C ASP A 15 1.46 1.91 0.82
N ARG A 16 2.15 2.31 -0.24
CA ARG A 16 1.65 2.15 -1.60
C ARG A 16 1.44 0.69 -1.96
N LEU A 17 2.36 -0.17 -1.53
CA LEU A 17 2.22 -1.61 -1.77
C LEU A 17 0.96 -2.15 -1.13
N SER A 18 0.72 -1.75 0.12
CA SER A 18 -0.47 -2.17 0.84
C SER A 18 -1.75 -1.78 0.09
N ILE A 19 -1.80 -0.55 -0.41
CA ILE A 19 -2.98 -0.06 -1.12
C ILE A 19 -3.12 -0.76 -2.47
N ALA A 20 -2.02 -0.93 -3.21
CA ALA A 20 -2.06 -1.62 -4.50
C ALA A 20 -2.52 -3.07 -4.32
N GLN A 21 -2.13 -3.70 -3.23
CA GLN A 21 -2.53 -5.06 -2.91
C GLN A 21 -4.04 -5.13 -2.67
N LEU A 22 -4.59 -4.14 -1.98
CA LEU A 22 -6.04 -4.06 -1.77
C LEU A 22 -6.79 -3.91 -3.08
N LYS A 23 -6.26 -3.08 -3.97
CA LYS A 23 -6.87 -2.91 -5.29
C LYS A 23 -6.88 -4.21 -6.06
N GLU A 24 -5.76 -4.93 -6.03
CA GLU A 24 -5.66 -6.20 -6.76
C GLU A 24 -6.67 -7.21 -6.23
N VAL A 25 -6.85 -7.25 -4.93
CA VAL A 25 -7.75 -8.22 -4.31
C VAL A 25 -9.22 -7.85 -4.48
N PHE A 26 -9.55 -6.58 -4.28
CA PHE A 26 -10.95 -6.17 -4.21
C PHE A 26 -11.53 -5.59 -5.48
N ILE A 27 -10.69 -5.12 -6.40
CA ILE A 27 -11.17 -4.57 -7.66
C ILE A 27 -10.91 -5.60 -8.75
N THR A 28 -11.97 -6.03 -9.43
CA THR A 28 -11.85 -7.08 -10.43
C THR A 28 -11.36 -6.56 -11.78
N GLU A 29 -11.49 -5.25 -12.00
CA GLU A 29 -11.03 -4.63 -13.22
C GLU A 29 -9.58 -4.22 -13.12
N HIS A 30 -8.86 -4.20 -14.24
CA HIS A 30 -7.48 -3.71 -14.28
C HIS A 30 -6.49 -4.51 -13.40
N LYS A 31 -6.76 -5.80 -13.22
CA LYS A 31 -5.87 -6.62 -12.38
C LYS A 31 -4.45 -6.66 -12.90
N GLU A 32 -4.26 -6.66 -14.21
CA GLU A 32 -2.93 -6.69 -14.79
C GLU A 32 -2.17 -5.40 -14.48
N GLU A 33 -2.86 -4.27 -14.50
CA GLU A 33 -2.25 -2.98 -14.18
C GLU A 33 -1.82 -2.94 -12.72
N TYR A 34 -2.66 -3.46 -11.82
CA TYR A 34 -2.32 -3.49 -10.41
C TYR A 34 -1.17 -4.47 -10.14
N ALA A 35 -1.15 -5.60 -10.83
CA ALA A 35 -0.05 -6.55 -10.70
C ALA A 35 1.27 -5.92 -11.13
N GLN A 36 1.24 -5.12 -12.20
CA GLN A 36 2.42 -4.43 -12.67
C GLN A 36 2.86 -3.37 -11.67
N GLU A 37 1.92 -2.63 -11.12
CA GLU A 37 2.21 -1.62 -10.10
C GLU A 37 2.88 -2.27 -8.88
N ILE A 38 2.34 -3.40 -8.44
CA ILE A 38 2.91 -4.14 -7.31
C ILE A 38 4.33 -4.59 -7.63
N SER A 39 4.54 -5.12 -8.82
CA SER A 39 5.86 -5.56 -9.24
C SER A 39 6.87 -4.41 -9.24
N ASP A 40 6.46 -3.25 -9.73
CA ASP A 40 7.32 -2.07 -9.76
C ASP A 40 7.66 -1.59 -8.36
N ILE A 41 6.67 -1.58 -7.46
CA ILE A 41 6.89 -1.16 -6.08
C ILE A 41 7.84 -2.13 -5.38
N VAL A 42 7.65 -3.43 -5.57
CA VAL A 42 8.52 -4.44 -4.98
C VAL A 42 9.94 -4.27 -5.47
N HIS A 43 10.10 -3.99 -6.76
CA HIS A 43 11.41 -3.75 -7.33
C HIS A 43 12.11 -2.57 -6.63
N ASP A 44 11.38 -1.47 -6.46
CA ASP A 44 11.93 -0.28 -5.81
C ASP A 44 12.27 -0.55 -4.34
N ILE A 45 11.45 -1.34 -3.66
CA ILE A 45 11.73 -1.73 -2.29
C ILE A 45 13.03 -2.53 -2.22
N ASP A 46 13.21 -3.48 -3.14
CA ASP A 46 14.45 -4.26 -3.20
C ASP A 46 15.67 -3.37 -3.39
N LEU A 47 15.56 -2.37 -4.25
CA LEU A 47 16.66 -1.43 -4.46
C LEU A 47 17.01 -0.69 -3.18
N ILE A 48 16.01 -0.23 -2.45
CA ILE A 48 16.25 0.48 -1.19
C ILE A 48 16.90 -0.44 -0.17
N LEU A 49 16.38 -1.63 -0.01
CA LEU A 49 16.91 -2.57 0.97
C LEU A 49 18.37 -2.92 0.67
N ASN A 50 18.69 -3.07 -0.61
CA ASN A 50 20.06 -3.41 -1.01
C ASN A 50 21.00 -2.22 -0.96
N ASP A 51 20.57 -1.09 -1.55
CA ASP A 51 21.43 0.08 -1.68
C ASP A 51 21.72 0.74 -0.34
N GLU A 52 20.73 0.77 0.53
CA GLU A 52 20.87 1.43 1.81
C GLU A 52 21.18 0.46 2.94
N ASN A 53 21.36 -0.81 2.58
CA ASN A 53 21.71 -1.86 3.54
C ASN A 53 20.75 -1.87 4.73
N VAL A 54 19.47 -1.75 4.44
CA VAL A 54 18.43 -1.70 5.46
C VAL A 54 18.15 -3.09 6.00
N ARG A 55 18.08 -3.20 7.33
CA ARG A 55 17.72 -4.44 8.00
C ARG A 55 16.41 -4.21 8.72
N LEU A 56 15.47 -5.11 8.53
CA LEU A 56 14.18 -5.01 9.19
C LEU A 56 14.18 -5.81 10.48
N SER A 57 13.73 -5.18 11.54
CA SER A 57 13.57 -5.84 12.83
C SER A 57 12.15 -6.38 12.96
N GLY A 58 11.91 -7.13 14.03
CA GLY A 58 10.56 -7.58 14.33
C GLY A 58 9.59 -6.43 14.52
N LYS A 59 10.07 -5.33 15.11
CA LYS A 59 9.24 -4.14 15.27
C LYS A 59 8.85 -3.54 13.93
N ASP A 60 9.79 -3.55 12.99
CA ASP A 60 9.52 -3.03 11.65
C ASP A 60 8.47 -3.87 10.95
N VAL A 61 8.58 -5.17 11.05
CA VAL A 61 7.62 -6.10 10.45
C VAL A 61 6.24 -5.88 11.08
N ARG A 62 6.19 -5.73 12.39
CA ARG A 62 4.92 -5.47 13.07
C ARG A 62 4.30 -4.16 12.60
N ALA A 63 5.13 -3.12 12.43
CA ALA A 63 4.64 -1.84 11.94
C ALA A 63 4.03 -1.98 10.55
N ILE A 64 4.66 -2.78 9.69
CA ILE A 64 4.14 -3.04 8.34
C ILE A 64 2.78 -3.73 8.42
N VAL A 65 2.66 -4.72 9.28
CA VAL A 65 1.39 -5.43 9.44
C VAL A 65 0.30 -4.50 9.94
N VAL A 66 0.61 -3.67 10.94
CA VAL A 66 -0.36 -2.71 11.47
C VAL A 66 -0.78 -1.72 10.39
N LEU A 67 0.18 -1.19 9.64
CA LEU A 67 -0.12 -0.26 8.56
C LEU A 67 -1.05 -0.90 7.53
N SER A 68 -0.76 -2.14 7.16
CA SER A 68 -1.58 -2.85 6.18
C SER A 68 -3.00 -3.06 6.69
N GLN A 69 -3.14 -3.39 7.96
CA GLN A 69 -4.45 -3.58 8.56
C GLN A 69 -5.23 -2.27 8.63
N MET A 70 -4.54 -1.19 8.96
CA MET A 70 -5.17 0.13 9.00
C MET A 70 -5.65 0.54 7.62
N ASN A 71 -4.84 0.29 6.60
CA ASN A 71 -5.23 0.62 5.23
C ASN A 71 -6.44 -0.21 4.80
N LEU A 72 -6.47 -1.47 5.17
CA LEU A 72 -7.63 -2.32 4.88
C LEU A 72 -8.88 -1.78 5.58
N HIS A 73 -8.75 -1.36 6.83
CA HIS A 73 -9.85 -0.81 7.58
C HIS A 73 -10.38 0.47 6.94
N ILE A 74 -9.48 1.37 6.54
CA ILE A 74 -9.87 2.61 5.87
C ILE A 74 -10.57 2.29 4.55
N TRP A 75 -10.00 1.37 3.77
CA TRP A 75 -10.59 0.95 2.51
C TRP A 75 -12.00 0.45 2.69
N HIS A 76 -12.18 -0.41 3.69
CA HIS A 76 -13.49 -0.99 3.98
C HIS A 76 -14.48 0.11 4.40
N ASN A 77 -14.06 1.00 5.29
CA ASN A 77 -14.92 2.09 5.74
C ASN A 77 -15.31 3.03 4.61
N GLU A 78 -14.39 3.34 3.71
CA GLU A 78 -14.70 4.18 2.57
C GLU A 78 -15.72 3.50 1.66
N SER A 79 -15.57 2.20 1.45
CA SER A 79 -16.51 1.45 0.63
C SER A 79 -17.89 1.45 1.26
N GLU A 80 -17.96 1.25 2.57
CA GLU A 80 -19.23 1.26 3.28
C GLU A 80 -19.83 2.66 3.31
N ALA A 81 -19.01 3.68 3.46
CA ALA A 81 -19.48 5.05 3.46
C ALA A 81 -20.09 5.42 2.11
N ARG A 82 -19.47 4.97 1.03
CA ARG A 82 -20.03 5.22 -0.30
C ARG A 82 -21.38 4.57 -0.47
N LYS A 83 -21.50 3.34 0.01
CA LYS A 83 -22.80 2.64 -0.02
C LYS A 83 -23.81 3.35 0.85
N GLY A 84 -23.38 3.75 2.04
CA GLY A 84 -24.24 4.47 2.95
C GLY A 84 -24.70 5.80 2.40
N ASN A 85 -23.78 6.52 1.76
CA ASN A 85 -24.11 7.80 1.15
C ASN A 85 -25.13 7.63 0.03
N ASN A 86 -24.97 6.60 -0.77
CA ASN A 86 -25.91 6.34 -1.83
C ASN A 86 -27.29 6.00 -1.26
N ALA A 87 -27.30 5.21 -0.21
CA ALA A 87 -28.56 4.90 0.46
C ALA A 87 -29.18 6.15 1.07
N GLY A 88 -28.32 6.98 1.69
CA GLY A 88 -28.78 8.21 2.30
C GLY A 88 -29.36 9.21 1.29
N GLU A 89 -28.76 9.26 0.13
CA GLU A 89 -29.23 10.15 -0.91
C GLU A 89 -30.62 9.75 -1.40
N ASN A 90 -30.93 8.49 -1.29
CA ASN A 90 -32.22 7.98 -1.72
C ASN A 90 -33.29 8.16 -0.67
N LEU A 91 -32.91 8.58 0.50
CA LEU A 91 -33.85 8.85 1.55
C LEU A 91 -34.39 10.27 1.43
#